data_e2c3924007084acaa7b51b62318e5b62
#
_entry.id   e2c3924007084acaa7b51b62318e5b62
#
_cell.length_a   1.000
_cell.length_b   1.000
_cell.length_c   1.000
_cell.angle_alpha   90.00
_cell.angle_beta   90.00
_cell.angle_gamma   90.00
#
_symmetry.space_group_name_H-M   'P 1'
#
loop_
_entity.id
_entity.type
_entity.pdbx_description
1 polymer ?
#
loop_
_entity_poly.entity_id
_entity_poly.type
_entity_poly.pdbx_seq_one_letter_code
_entity_poly.pdbx_strand_id
1 'polypeptide(L)'
;AMDTVRSAALGIWVGGGSREETPEESGAAHFIEHMLFKGTQRRTAQDIARETDAIGGQMNAFTTKECTCFYGRVLDDHLPQALDILFDMVYCSSFAQEAVETERGVILEEIDMYEDTPDDLCAEKLFGAVFAGSPLARPILGREETLAPMTGAFLKAYHDAHYRGDNTVVALTGSFSQEVLEDIRRRFSALPAGKAPAPVPAAYTPAFVATPKPIEQNHLTLAFPGLDYNSPKRFALQLLSAILGGGVSSRLFQQVREQQGLCYSIYSYGAGHAETGVFCIYTALNKETEAKALATIRRVIDDFLANGPTTEELERAREQSKANVIMGLESTQSRMSHAGRSLLFSGEILTPEQILDAYDRVTREDVVALAQEIFDWDRASLSAVGQVRTEEEYRQLVLG
;
A
#
# COMPACT_ATOMS: atom_id res chain seq x y z
N ALA A 1 4.85 -20.09 -14.63
CA ALA A 1 6.15 -20.70 -14.41
C ALA A 1 7.26 -19.84 -15.01
N MET A 2 8.48 -19.96 -14.48
CA MET A 2 9.68 -19.27 -14.96
C MET A 2 10.80 -20.32 -15.07
N ASP A 3 11.11 -20.74 -16.28
CA ASP A 3 12.02 -21.88 -16.52
C ASP A 3 13.52 -21.52 -16.32
N THR A 4 13.81 -20.22 -16.15
CA THR A 4 15.19 -19.71 -16.01
C THR A 4 15.65 -19.51 -14.58
N VAL A 5 14.77 -19.76 -13.59
CA VAL A 5 15.05 -19.55 -12.16
C VAL A 5 14.97 -20.86 -11.37
N ARG A 6 15.67 -20.91 -10.24
CA ARG A 6 15.66 -22.04 -9.29
C ARG A 6 14.92 -21.69 -8.00
N SER A 7 14.13 -20.63 -8.01
CA SER A 7 13.33 -20.20 -6.86
C SER A 7 11.85 -20.12 -7.23
N ALA A 8 11.00 -20.24 -6.21
CA ALA A 8 9.58 -20.01 -6.31
C ALA A 8 9.12 -19.03 -5.25
N ALA A 9 8.12 -18.21 -5.57
CA ALA A 9 7.43 -17.36 -4.63
C ALA A 9 5.95 -17.75 -4.60
N LEU A 10 5.45 -17.98 -3.39
CA LEU A 10 4.07 -18.32 -3.09
C LEU A 10 3.47 -17.22 -2.22
N GLY A 11 2.29 -16.70 -2.57
CA GLY A 11 1.54 -15.73 -1.78
C GLY A 11 0.09 -16.17 -1.58
N ILE A 12 -0.39 -16.06 -0.36
CA ILE A 12 -1.79 -16.22 0.04
C ILE A 12 -2.33 -14.84 0.30
N TRP A 13 -3.22 -14.36 -0.55
CA TRP A 13 -3.81 -13.03 -0.52
C TRP A 13 -5.24 -13.13 -0.04
N VAL A 14 -5.57 -12.49 1.05
CA VAL A 14 -6.92 -12.44 1.62
C VAL A 14 -7.50 -11.06 1.33
N GLY A 15 -8.65 -11.00 0.69
CA GLY A 15 -9.39 -9.77 0.41
C GLY A 15 -10.06 -9.27 1.68
N GLY A 16 -9.30 -8.61 2.50
CA GLY A 16 -9.74 -8.04 3.76
C GLY A 16 -8.54 -7.43 4.48
N GLY A 17 -8.69 -6.18 4.89
CA GLY A 17 -7.71 -5.42 5.64
C GLY A 17 -8.42 -4.53 6.64
N SER A 18 -7.81 -3.43 7.06
CA SER A 18 -8.43 -2.54 8.06
C SER A 18 -9.72 -1.86 7.59
N ARG A 19 -10.02 -1.90 6.30
CA ARG A 19 -11.24 -1.33 5.73
C ARG A 19 -12.49 -2.13 6.08
N GLU A 20 -12.40 -3.46 6.18
CA GLU A 20 -13.51 -4.35 6.47
C GLU A 20 -13.84 -4.41 7.97
N GLU A 21 -13.00 -3.85 8.82
CA GLU A 21 -13.20 -3.82 10.27
C GLU A 21 -14.36 -2.89 10.66
N THR A 22 -15.08 -3.25 11.71
CA THR A 22 -15.94 -2.31 12.44
C THR A 22 -15.06 -1.36 13.30
N PRO A 23 -15.61 -0.27 13.87
CA PRO A 23 -14.84 0.56 14.79
C PRO A 23 -14.25 -0.21 15.98
N GLU A 24 -14.95 -1.22 16.48
CA GLU A 24 -14.55 -2.06 17.62
C GLU A 24 -13.49 -3.10 17.22
N GLU A 25 -13.42 -3.46 15.93
CA GLU A 25 -12.46 -4.41 15.37
C GLU A 25 -11.19 -3.73 14.86
N SER A 26 -11.08 -2.41 14.96
CA SER A 26 -9.96 -1.66 14.39
C SER A 26 -8.61 -2.18 14.89
N GLY A 27 -7.78 -2.66 13.96
CA GLY A 27 -6.49 -3.31 14.21
C GLY A 27 -6.52 -4.85 14.21
N ALA A 28 -7.70 -5.48 14.09
CA ALA A 28 -7.81 -6.93 14.12
C ALA A 28 -7.09 -7.63 12.95
N ALA A 29 -7.19 -7.08 11.74
CA ALA A 29 -6.53 -7.66 10.57
C ALA A 29 -5.00 -7.68 10.73
N HIS A 30 -4.42 -6.59 11.22
CA HIS A 30 -3.00 -6.49 11.52
C HIS A 30 -2.60 -7.38 12.72
N PHE A 31 -3.40 -7.40 13.76
CA PHE A 31 -3.15 -8.29 14.89
C PHE A 31 -3.13 -9.77 14.48
N ILE A 32 -4.04 -10.19 13.59
CA ILE A 32 -4.05 -11.54 13.03
C ILE A 32 -2.77 -11.79 12.24
N GLU A 33 -2.29 -10.85 11.44
CA GLU A 33 -1.02 -10.99 10.74
C GLU A 33 0.09 -11.41 11.69
N HIS A 34 0.26 -10.73 12.83
CA HIS A 34 1.22 -11.09 13.88
C HIS A 34 0.96 -12.48 14.45
N MET A 35 -0.29 -12.78 14.78
CA MET A 35 -0.68 -14.03 15.43
C MET A 35 -0.43 -15.28 14.59
N LEU A 36 -0.48 -15.19 13.26
CA LEU A 36 -0.25 -16.33 12.38
C LEU A 36 1.19 -16.85 12.43
N PHE A 37 2.14 -16.06 12.94
CA PHE A 37 3.52 -16.48 13.21
C PHE A 37 3.72 -17.05 14.64
N LYS A 38 2.70 -17.05 15.50
CA LYS A 38 2.84 -17.38 16.93
C LYS A 38 2.45 -18.80 17.30
N GLY A 39 2.23 -19.63 16.30
CA GLY A 39 2.02 -21.06 16.47
C GLY A 39 0.68 -21.56 15.96
N THR A 40 0.69 -22.81 15.61
CA THR A 40 -0.45 -23.56 15.08
C THR A 40 -0.77 -24.73 16.02
N GLN A 41 -1.72 -25.59 15.62
CA GLN A 41 -1.98 -26.84 16.33
C GLN A 41 -0.83 -27.86 16.20
N ARG A 42 0.04 -27.72 15.16
CA ARG A 42 1.13 -28.66 14.87
C ARG A 42 2.52 -28.08 15.16
N ARG A 43 2.67 -26.76 15.15
CA ARG A 43 3.95 -26.04 15.23
C ARG A 43 3.89 -24.97 16.31
N THR A 44 4.92 -24.91 17.15
CA THR A 44 5.16 -23.72 17.96
C THR A 44 5.71 -22.57 17.10
N ALA A 45 5.74 -21.35 17.61
CA ALA A 45 6.40 -20.21 16.92
C ALA A 45 7.88 -20.51 16.61
N GLN A 46 8.58 -21.19 17.54
CA GLN A 46 9.96 -21.61 17.33
C GLN A 46 10.09 -22.66 16.23
N ASP A 47 9.14 -23.61 16.12
CA ASP A 47 9.13 -24.61 15.04
C ASP A 47 8.94 -23.95 13.69
N ILE A 48 8.02 -22.98 13.58
CA ILE A 48 7.79 -22.20 12.35
C ILE A 48 9.10 -21.53 11.92
N ALA A 49 9.75 -20.79 12.81
CA ALA A 49 11.01 -20.13 12.53
C ALA A 49 12.10 -21.12 12.10
N ARG A 50 12.30 -22.20 12.87
CA ARG A 50 13.32 -23.22 12.61
C ARG A 50 13.09 -23.96 11.28
N GLU A 51 11.85 -24.34 10.98
CA GLU A 51 11.52 -25.04 9.74
C GLU A 51 11.66 -24.10 8.52
N THR A 52 11.30 -22.81 8.66
CA THR A 52 11.52 -21.80 7.62
C THR A 52 13.02 -21.59 7.36
N ASP A 53 13.82 -21.45 8.40
CA ASP A 53 15.27 -21.28 8.28
C ASP A 53 15.93 -22.51 7.66
N ALA A 54 15.47 -23.71 8.03
CA ALA A 54 16.02 -24.99 7.53
C ALA A 54 15.87 -25.16 6.00
N ILE A 55 14.83 -24.57 5.40
CA ILE A 55 14.63 -24.58 3.94
C ILE A 55 15.21 -23.33 3.25
N GLY A 56 15.95 -22.48 3.98
CA GLY A 56 16.44 -21.19 3.46
C GLY A 56 15.30 -20.29 2.99
N GLY A 57 14.11 -20.45 3.57
CA GLY A 57 12.92 -19.71 3.22
C GLY A 57 12.95 -18.28 3.73
N GLN A 58 12.32 -17.40 2.98
CA GLN A 58 12.01 -16.05 3.41
C GLN A 58 10.49 -15.93 3.46
N MET A 59 9.91 -15.99 4.66
CA MET A 59 8.48 -15.84 4.87
C MET A 59 8.20 -14.52 5.56
N ASN A 60 7.16 -13.82 5.08
CA ASN A 60 6.74 -12.55 5.63
C ASN A 60 5.25 -12.33 5.34
N ALA A 61 4.69 -11.27 5.92
CA ALA A 61 3.33 -10.85 5.67
C ALA A 61 3.24 -9.31 5.66
N PHE A 62 2.12 -8.81 5.21
CA PHE A 62 1.73 -7.41 5.35
C PHE A 62 0.22 -7.25 5.31
N THR A 63 -0.27 -6.26 6.04
CA THR A 63 -1.67 -5.83 6.02
C THR A 63 -1.77 -4.43 5.41
N THR A 64 -2.74 -4.26 4.53
CA THR A 64 -3.11 -2.96 3.96
C THR A 64 -4.54 -2.59 4.37
N LYS A 65 -5.03 -1.49 3.84
CA LYS A 65 -6.45 -1.12 4.02
C LYS A 65 -7.41 -2.18 3.46
N GLU A 66 -7.05 -2.87 2.37
CA GLU A 66 -7.98 -3.70 1.59
C GLU A 66 -7.54 -5.16 1.40
N CYS A 67 -6.36 -5.55 1.87
CA CYS A 67 -5.93 -6.95 1.86
C CYS A 67 -4.87 -7.24 2.92
N THR A 68 -4.77 -8.53 3.27
CA THR A 68 -3.64 -9.08 4.02
C THR A 68 -2.98 -10.15 3.14
N CYS A 69 -1.66 -10.17 3.09
CA CYS A 69 -0.89 -11.11 2.29
C CYS A 69 0.14 -11.82 3.14
N PHE A 70 0.17 -13.14 3.06
CA PHE A 70 1.20 -14.00 3.62
C PHE A 70 1.97 -14.63 2.47
N TYR A 71 3.29 -14.49 2.46
CA TYR A 71 4.07 -14.97 1.33
C TYR A 71 5.39 -15.58 1.75
N GLY A 72 5.92 -16.45 0.88
CA GLY A 72 7.22 -17.05 1.06
C GLY A 72 7.96 -17.17 -0.27
N ARG A 73 9.30 -17.05 -0.19
CA ARG A 73 10.21 -17.32 -1.29
C ARG A 73 11.22 -18.38 -0.87
N VAL A 74 11.36 -19.41 -1.68
CA VAL A 74 12.22 -20.57 -1.42
C VAL A 74 12.87 -21.08 -2.71
N LEU A 75 13.82 -22.00 -2.59
CA LEU A 75 14.23 -22.81 -3.71
C LEU A 75 13.08 -23.74 -4.13
N ASP A 76 13.02 -24.09 -5.41
CA ASP A 76 11.95 -24.90 -6.01
C ASP A 76 11.80 -26.27 -5.32
N ASP A 77 12.90 -26.91 -4.92
CA ASP A 77 12.91 -28.21 -4.22
C ASP A 77 12.24 -28.13 -2.82
N HIS A 78 12.19 -26.95 -2.20
CA HIS A 78 11.60 -26.73 -0.87
C HIS A 78 10.17 -26.16 -0.91
N LEU A 79 9.64 -25.91 -2.11
CA LEU A 79 8.32 -25.31 -2.26
C LEU A 79 7.17 -26.14 -1.61
N PRO A 80 7.15 -27.48 -1.68
CA PRO A 80 6.13 -28.26 -0.97
C PRO A 80 6.13 -28.04 0.53
N GLN A 81 7.31 -27.94 1.15
CA GLN A 81 7.45 -27.66 2.58
C GLN A 81 7.03 -26.22 2.92
N ALA A 82 7.43 -25.25 2.11
CA ALA A 82 7.01 -23.85 2.26
C ALA A 82 5.47 -23.69 2.17
N LEU A 83 4.83 -24.40 1.23
CA LEU A 83 3.38 -24.44 1.12
C LEU A 83 2.73 -25.02 2.38
N ASP A 84 3.28 -26.11 2.94
CA ASP A 84 2.74 -26.71 4.16
C ASP A 84 2.86 -25.79 5.37
N ILE A 85 4.00 -25.11 5.52
CA ILE A 85 4.21 -24.14 6.61
C ILE A 85 3.23 -22.96 6.46
N LEU A 86 3.19 -22.31 5.29
CA LEU A 86 2.30 -21.17 5.05
C LEU A 86 0.82 -21.52 5.22
N PHE A 87 0.38 -22.67 4.68
CA PHE A 87 -0.99 -23.12 4.84
C PHE A 87 -1.35 -23.37 6.31
N ASP A 88 -0.45 -24.01 7.05
CA ASP A 88 -0.62 -24.31 8.47
C ASP A 88 -0.69 -23.01 9.31
N MET A 89 0.22 -22.07 9.05
CA MET A 89 0.21 -20.74 9.70
C MET A 89 -1.11 -20.01 9.44
N VAL A 90 -1.52 -19.90 8.18
CA VAL A 90 -2.67 -19.08 7.79
C VAL A 90 -4.01 -19.71 8.22
N TYR A 91 -4.17 -21.04 8.15
CA TYR A 91 -5.47 -21.67 8.38
C TYR A 91 -5.57 -22.53 9.63
N CYS A 92 -4.46 -22.82 10.31
CA CYS A 92 -4.43 -23.68 11.50
C CYS A 92 -3.83 -22.99 12.73
N SER A 93 -3.73 -21.65 12.74
CA SER A 93 -3.22 -20.88 13.88
C SER A 93 -4.03 -21.15 15.16
N SER A 94 -3.32 -21.22 16.27
CA SER A 94 -3.90 -21.56 17.58
C SER A 94 -4.58 -20.38 18.29
N PHE A 95 -4.18 -19.15 17.97
CA PHE A 95 -4.60 -17.91 18.66
C PHE A 95 -4.53 -18.02 20.19
N ALA A 96 -3.43 -18.61 20.68
CA ALA A 96 -3.25 -18.82 22.13
C ALA A 96 -3.27 -17.49 22.88
N GLN A 97 -4.03 -17.41 23.98
CA GLN A 97 -4.22 -16.16 24.73
C GLN A 97 -2.90 -15.56 25.24
N GLU A 98 -1.97 -16.38 25.70
CA GLU A 98 -0.66 -15.93 26.15
C GLU A 98 0.15 -15.25 25.03
N ALA A 99 0.08 -15.79 23.81
CA ALA A 99 0.71 -15.18 22.65
C ALA A 99 0.02 -13.86 22.26
N VAL A 100 -1.31 -13.78 22.38
CA VAL A 100 -2.07 -12.53 22.15
C VAL A 100 -1.63 -11.43 23.11
N GLU A 101 -1.46 -11.74 24.40
CA GLU A 101 -0.99 -10.75 25.39
C GLU A 101 0.43 -10.25 25.06
N THR A 102 1.31 -11.16 24.64
CA THR A 102 2.67 -10.80 24.25
C THR A 102 2.66 -9.93 23.00
N GLU A 103 1.93 -10.33 21.95
CA GLU A 103 1.90 -9.62 20.68
C GLU A 103 1.17 -8.28 20.76
N ARG A 104 0.17 -8.14 21.62
CA ARG A 104 -0.42 -6.82 21.89
C ARG A 104 0.63 -5.81 22.32
N GLY A 105 1.54 -6.21 23.22
CA GLY A 105 2.67 -5.36 23.63
C GLY A 105 3.57 -4.98 22.45
N VAL A 106 3.88 -5.93 21.56
CA VAL A 106 4.69 -5.67 20.36
C VAL A 106 3.99 -4.69 19.42
N ILE A 107 2.67 -4.85 19.20
CA ILE A 107 1.91 -3.95 18.32
C ILE A 107 1.81 -2.54 18.92
N LEU A 108 1.69 -2.40 20.23
CA LEU A 108 1.71 -1.08 20.88
C LEU A 108 3.06 -0.38 20.70
N GLU A 109 4.18 -1.10 20.81
CA GLU A 109 5.52 -0.56 20.49
C GLU A 109 5.64 -0.19 19.00
N GLU A 110 5.00 -0.93 18.10
CA GLU A 110 4.96 -0.59 16.68
C GLU A 110 4.13 0.68 16.41
N ILE A 111 3.01 0.87 17.11
CA ILE A 111 2.23 2.11 17.07
C ILE A 111 3.10 3.30 17.51
N ASP A 112 3.84 3.17 18.60
CA ASP A 112 4.75 4.21 19.08
C ASP A 112 5.85 4.51 18.06
N MET A 113 6.44 3.47 17.44
CA MET A 113 7.42 3.63 16.37
C MET A 113 6.83 4.35 15.14
N TYR A 114 5.57 4.06 14.79
CA TYR A 114 4.87 4.72 13.69
C TYR A 114 4.59 6.20 13.99
N GLU A 115 4.19 6.50 15.24
CA GLU A 115 4.06 7.87 15.72
C GLU A 115 5.40 8.64 15.67
N ASP A 116 6.53 7.97 15.81
CA ASP A 116 7.87 8.55 15.74
C ASP A 116 8.47 8.58 14.31
N THR A 117 7.71 8.13 13.30
CA THR A 117 8.09 8.18 11.88
C THR A 117 7.27 9.28 11.18
N PRO A 118 7.80 10.51 11.03
CA PRO A 118 6.97 11.66 10.66
C PRO A 118 6.35 11.61 9.26
N ASP A 119 6.99 10.96 8.30
CA ASP A 119 6.50 10.79 6.93
C ASP A 119 5.30 9.84 6.88
N ASP A 120 5.38 8.70 7.59
CA ASP A 120 4.28 7.74 7.71
C ASP A 120 3.11 8.36 8.47
N LEU A 121 3.40 9.02 9.60
CA LEU A 121 2.39 9.73 10.39
C LEU A 121 1.69 10.81 9.56
N CYS A 122 2.44 11.57 8.76
CA CYS A 122 1.88 12.62 7.90
C CYS A 122 0.87 12.05 6.89
N ALA A 123 1.20 10.91 6.27
CA ALA A 123 0.32 10.22 5.36
C ALA A 123 -0.91 9.64 6.08
N GLU A 124 -0.74 9.00 7.25
CA GLU A 124 -1.85 8.43 8.02
C GLU A 124 -2.84 9.52 8.48
N LYS A 125 -2.34 10.65 9.02
CA LYS A 125 -3.20 11.78 9.42
C LYS A 125 -3.96 12.35 8.23
N LEU A 126 -3.33 12.44 7.04
CA LEU A 126 -4.00 12.85 5.82
C LEU A 126 -5.15 11.91 5.47
N PHE A 127 -4.88 10.60 5.36
CA PHE A 127 -5.90 9.60 4.99
C PHE A 127 -7.04 9.56 6.01
N GLY A 128 -6.72 9.64 7.31
CA GLY A 128 -7.71 9.73 8.38
C GLY A 128 -8.65 10.93 8.24
N ALA A 129 -8.14 12.05 7.75
CA ALA A 129 -8.92 13.28 7.58
C ALA A 129 -9.72 13.30 6.26
N VAL A 130 -9.09 12.99 5.12
CA VAL A 130 -9.75 13.06 3.81
C VAL A 130 -10.82 11.99 3.61
N PHE A 131 -10.74 10.88 4.35
CA PHE A 131 -11.73 9.81 4.36
C PHE A 131 -12.54 9.73 5.66
N ALA A 132 -12.57 10.84 6.44
CA ALA A 132 -13.30 10.89 7.69
C ALA A 132 -14.73 10.36 7.57
N GLY A 133 -15.13 9.53 8.54
CA GLY A 133 -16.45 8.88 8.55
C GLY A 133 -16.55 7.60 7.70
N SER A 134 -15.49 7.21 6.99
CA SER A 134 -15.42 5.94 6.27
C SER A 134 -14.42 4.99 6.91
N PRO A 135 -14.51 3.68 6.63
CA PRO A 135 -13.53 2.70 7.11
C PRO A 135 -12.08 2.97 6.66
N LEU A 136 -11.87 3.60 5.51
CA LEU A 136 -10.53 3.97 5.03
C LEU A 136 -9.79 4.95 5.95
N ALA A 137 -10.52 5.69 6.80
CA ALA A 137 -9.94 6.62 7.77
C ALA A 137 -9.24 5.92 8.95
N ARG A 138 -9.55 4.64 9.22
CA ARG A 138 -9.01 3.93 10.39
C ARG A 138 -7.54 3.56 10.17
N PRO A 139 -6.68 3.66 11.21
CA PRO A 139 -5.30 3.18 11.13
C PRO A 139 -5.28 1.66 10.93
N ILE A 140 -4.27 1.15 10.22
CA ILE A 140 -4.10 -0.30 9.99
C ILE A 140 -3.75 -1.01 11.29
N LEU A 141 -2.91 -0.39 12.12
CA LEU A 141 -2.45 -0.96 13.39
C LEU A 141 -3.52 -0.94 14.49
N GLY A 142 -4.63 -0.25 14.26
CA GLY A 142 -5.62 0.00 15.31
C GLY A 142 -5.15 1.07 16.29
N ARG A 143 -5.69 0.99 17.53
CA ARG A 143 -5.36 1.88 18.65
C ARG A 143 -5.33 1.09 19.93
N GLU A 144 -4.67 1.60 20.97
CA GLU A 144 -4.61 0.93 22.28
C GLU A 144 -6.01 0.54 22.77
N GLU A 145 -7.00 1.45 22.67
CA GLU A 145 -8.35 1.24 23.15
C GLU A 145 -9.09 0.11 22.40
N THR A 146 -8.80 -0.06 21.09
CA THR A 146 -9.41 -1.11 20.27
C THR A 146 -8.68 -2.45 20.42
N LEU A 147 -7.38 -2.43 20.63
CA LEU A 147 -6.56 -3.62 20.81
C LEU A 147 -6.70 -4.26 22.19
N ALA A 148 -6.88 -3.44 23.24
CA ALA A 148 -6.94 -3.89 24.64
C ALA A 148 -7.99 -5.00 24.91
N PRO A 149 -9.22 -4.95 24.37
CA PRO A 149 -10.24 -5.97 24.60
C PRO A 149 -10.08 -7.22 23.71
N MET A 150 -9.20 -7.23 22.72
CA MET A 150 -9.07 -8.35 21.78
C MET A 150 -8.48 -9.59 22.46
N THR A 151 -9.22 -10.68 22.42
CA THR A 151 -8.80 -12.00 22.96
C THR A 151 -8.46 -12.96 21.82
N GLY A 152 -7.81 -14.09 22.13
CA GLY A 152 -7.57 -15.14 21.14
C GLY A 152 -8.86 -15.68 20.52
N ALA A 153 -9.94 -15.79 21.31
CA ALA A 153 -11.26 -16.20 20.81
C ALA A 153 -11.87 -15.16 19.86
N PHE A 154 -11.72 -13.87 20.16
CA PHE A 154 -12.15 -12.78 19.28
C PHE A 154 -11.39 -12.80 17.94
N LEU A 155 -10.06 -12.84 17.99
CA LEU A 155 -9.21 -12.88 16.79
C LEU A 155 -9.47 -14.14 15.95
N LYS A 156 -9.69 -15.29 16.60
CA LYS A 156 -10.06 -16.52 15.90
C LYS A 156 -11.43 -16.41 15.22
N ALA A 157 -12.41 -15.80 15.85
CA ALA A 157 -13.74 -15.59 15.24
C ALA A 157 -13.66 -14.63 14.03
N TYR A 158 -12.91 -13.55 14.16
CA TYR A 158 -12.65 -12.62 13.05
C TYR A 158 -11.93 -13.33 11.88
N HIS A 159 -10.87 -14.08 12.20
CA HIS A 159 -10.15 -14.87 11.20
C HIS A 159 -11.09 -15.82 10.44
N ASP A 160 -11.90 -16.61 11.14
CA ASP A 160 -12.82 -17.58 10.53
C ASP A 160 -13.90 -16.90 9.65
N ALA A 161 -14.26 -15.67 9.98
CA ALA A 161 -15.21 -14.91 9.18
C ALA A 161 -14.61 -14.35 7.87
N HIS A 162 -13.30 -14.05 7.84
CA HIS A 162 -12.67 -13.36 6.72
C HIS A 162 -11.74 -14.25 5.87
N TYR A 163 -11.10 -15.28 6.45
CA TYR A 163 -10.12 -16.14 5.77
C TYR A 163 -10.80 -17.34 5.10
N ARG A 164 -11.54 -17.09 4.03
CA ARG A 164 -12.35 -18.07 3.32
C ARG A 164 -11.92 -18.22 1.88
N GLY A 165 -12.32 -19.35 1.26
CA GLY A 165 -11.92 -19.69 -0.10
C GLY A 165 -12.39 -18.71 -1.16
N ASP A 166 -13.57 -18.12 -1.00
CA ASP A 166 -14.14 -17.12 -1.90
C ASP A 166 -13.52 -15.72 -1.75
N ASN A 167 -12.74 -15.50 -0.68
CA ASN A 167 -12.03 -14.26 -0.39
C ASN A 167 -10.50 -14.42 -0.46
N THR A 168 -10.00 -15.52 -1.02
CA THR A 168 -8.58 -15.85 -1.04
C THR A 168 -8.08 -16.03 -2.48
N VAL A 169 -6.97 -15.40 -2.80
CA VAL A 169 -6.19 -15.62 -4.03
C VAL A 169 -4.85 -16.25 -3.65
N VAL A 170 -4.51 -17.36 -4.31
CA VAL A 170 -3.18 -17.97 -4.19
C VAL A 170 -2.40 -17.69 -5.46
N ALA A 171 -1.28 -16.97 -5.31
CA ALA A 171 -0.38 -16.64 -6.40
C ALA A 171 0.93 -17.43 -6.27
N LEU A 172 1.31 -18.13 -7.34
CA LEU A 172 2.56 -18.89 -7.41
C LEU A 172 3.34 -18.52 -8.66
N THR A 173 4.61 -18.20 -8.49
CA THR A 173 5.53 -17.84 -9.59
C THR A 173 6.90 -18.47 -9.39
N GLY A 174 7.66 -18.62 -10.47
CA GLY A 174 8.99 -19.23 -10.44
C GLY A 174 9.01 -20.65 -11.00
N SER A 175 9.93 -21.47 -10.49
CA SER A 175 10.07 -22.89 -10.84
C SER A 175 9.20 -23.74 -9.90
N PHE A 176 8.30 -24.57 -10.44
CA PHE A 176 7.44 -25.43 -9.64
C PHE A 176 6.88 -26.60 -10.47
N SER A 177 6.57 -27.71 -9.79
CA SER A 177 6.00 -28.90 -10.41
C SER A 177 4.47 -28.86 -10.50
N GLN A 178 3.90 -29.69 -11.36
CA GLN A 178 2.46 -29.88 -11.46
C GLN A 178 1.85 -30.44 -10.16
N GLU A 179 2.60 -31.25 -9.42
CA GLU A 179 2.16 -31.81 -8.14
C GLU A 179 1.90 -30.73 -7.08
N VAL A 180 2.74 -29.70 -7.05
CA VAL A 180 2.53 -28.55 -6.14
C VAL A 180 1.25 -27.79 -6.49
N LEU A 181 0.98 -27.58 -7.79
CA LEU A 181 -0.29 -26.95 -8.22
C LEU A 181 -1.52 -27.79 -7.81
N GLU A 182 -1.43 -29.10 -7.91
CA GLU A 182 -2.51 -29.99 -7.49
C GLU A 182 -2.70 -29.97 -5.96
N ASP A 183 -1.61 -29.90 -5.20
CA ASP A 183 -1.68 -29.77 -3.74
C ASP A 183 -2.30 -28.42 -3.32
N ILE A 184 -1.92 -27.31 -3.97
CA ILE A 184 -2.55 -26.00 -3.77
C ILE A 184 -4.06 -26.11 -4.05
N ARG A 185 -4.45 -26.62 -5.21
CA ARG A 185 -5.88 -26.78 -5.55
C ARG A 185 -6.63 -27.60 -4.51
N ARG A 186 -6.07 -28.73 -4.10
CA ARG A 186 -6.69 -29.61 -3.09
C ARG A 186 -6.91 -28.90 -1.76
N ARG A 187 -5.89 -28.20 -1.25
CA ARG A 187 -5.96 -27.52 0.06
C ARG A 187 -6.93 -26.35 0.05
N PHE A 188 -6.82 -25.50 -0.94
CA PHE A 188 -7.59 -24.24 -0.98
C PHE A 188 -9.03 -24.43 -1.47
N SER A 189 -9.33 -25.45 -2.29
CA SER A 189 -10.72 -25.78 -2.66
C SER A 189 -11.53 -26.39 -1.50
N ALA A 190 -10.87 -26.85 -0.45
CA ALA A 190 -11.54 -27.37 0.75
C ALA A 190 -11.88 -26.27 1.78
N LEU A 191 -11.44 -25.03 1.55
CA LEU A 191 -11.77 -23.91 2.45
C LEU A 191 -13.27 -23.59 2.40
N PRO A 192 -13.84 -23.18 3.54
CA PRO A 192 -15.25 -22.76 3.58
C PRO A 192 -15.50 -21.61 2.60
N ALA A 193 -16.63 -21.65 1.91
CA ALA A 193 -17.13 -20.55 1.12
C ALA A 193 -18.07 -19.67 1.97
N GLY A 194 -18.19 -18.42 1.60
CA GLY A 194 -19.11 -17.47 2.22
C GLY A 194 -19.31 -16.28 1.31
N LYS A 195 -19.84 -15.20 1.81
CA LYS A 195 -19.94 -13.94 1.06
C LYS A 195 -19.23 -12.85 1.85
N ALA A 196 -18.21 -12.24 1.26
CA ALA A 196 -17.59 -11.06 1.83
C ALA A 196 -18.66 -9.95 2.00
N PRO A 197 -18.66 -9.19 3.09
CA PRO A 197 -19.49 -8.00 3.20
C PRO A 197 -19.17 -7.04 2.06
N ALA A 198 -20.19 -6.33 1.56
CA ALA A 198 -19.93 -5.29 0.58
C ALA A 198 -19.12 -4.16 1.23
N PRO A 199 -18.06 -3.67 0.56
CA PRO A 199 -17.26 -2.58 1.12
C PRO A 199 -18.12 -1.34 1.33
N VAL A 200 -17.90 -0.65 2.44
CA VAL A 200 -18.55 0.65 2.69
C VAL A 200 -17.89 1.69 1.77
N PRO A 201 -18.67 2.41 0.94
CA PRO A 201 -18.13 3.43 0.06
C PRO A 201 -17.38 4.52 0.84
N ALA A 202 -16.26 4.97 0.29
CA ALA A 202 -15.47 6.07 0.82
C ALA A 202 -15.44 7.21 -0.19
N ALA A 203 -15.65 8.43 0.30
CA ALA A 203 -15.58 9.64 -0.51
C ALA A 203 -14.47 10.55 0.03
N TYR A 204 -13.69 11.11 -0.87
CA TYR A 204 -12.68 12.11 -0.54
C TYR A 204 -13.37 13.42 -0.14
N THR A 205 -12.98 13.96 1.01
CA THR A 205 -13.41 15.26 1.50
C THR A 205 -12.16 16.12 1.78
N PRO A 206 -12.07 17.36 1.25
CA PRO A 206 -10.92 18.21 1.51
C PRO A 206 -10.70 18.46 3.01
N ALA A 207 -9.46 18.32 3.45
CA ALA A 207 -9.07 18.47 4.85
C ALA A 207 -7.68 19.10 5.01
N PHE A 208 -7.50 19.84 6.10
CA PHE A 208 -6.21 20.37 6.51
C PHE A 208 -5.94 19.89 7.93
N VAL A 209 -4.77 19.29 8.14
CA VAL A 209 -4.37 18.72 9.43
C VAL A 209 -2.96 19.20 9.77
N ALA A 210 -2.78 19.69 10.99
CA ALA A 210 -1.50 20.11 11.52
C ALA A 210 -1.21 19.35 12.82
N THR A 211 -0.16 18.53 12.81
CA THR A 211 0.26 17.72 13.95
C THR A 211 1.60 18.24 14.49
N PRO A 212 1.60 18.96 15.62
CA PRO A 212 2.82 19.46 16.22
C PRO A 212 3.72 18.33 16.73
N LYS A 213 4.99 18.34 16.31
CA LYS A 213 6.04 17.45 16.86
C LYS A 213 7.35 18.22 17.01
N PRO A 214 8.17 17.95 18.03
CA PRO A 214 9.44 18.64 18.28
C PRO A 214 10.58 18.06 17.41
N ILE A 215 10.41 18.09 16.10
CA ILE A 215 11.37 17.60 15.10
C ILE A 215 11.91 18.80 14.28
N GLU A 216 13.06 18.64 13.66
CA GLU A 216 13.73 19.74 12.94
C GLU A 216 13.09 20.02 11.58
N GLN A 217 12.73 18.97 10.84
CA GLN A 217 12.10 19.10 9.52
C GLN A 217 10.60 18.95 9.65
N ASN A 218 9.86 19.76 8.90
CA ASN A 218 8.44 19.59 8.72
C ASN A 218 8.19 18.64 7.52
N HIS A 219 7.27 17.72 7.72
CA HIS A 219 6.80 16.76 6.72
C HIS A 219 5.42 17.19 6.26
N LEU A 220 5.28 17.48 4.98
CA LEU A 220 4.04 17.91 4.38
C LEU A 220 3.60 16.95 3.28
N THR A 221 2.32 16.63 3.26
CA THR A 221 1.68 15.91 2.16
C THR A 221 0.51 16.75 1.65
N LEU A 222 0.71 17.38 0.49
CA LEU A 222 -0.35 18.02 -0.28
C LEU A 222 -1.09 16.94 -1.07
N ALA A 223 -2.41 16.96 -1.06
CA ALA A 223 -3.21 15.91 -1.69
C ALA A 223 -4.40 16.47 -2.47
N PHE A 224 -4.79 15.70 -3.47
CA PHE A 224 -5.97 15.92 -4.30
C PHE A 224 -6.74 14.60 -4.45
N PRO A 225 -8.02 14.61 -4.84
CA PRO A 225 -8.71 13.39 -5.23
C PRO A 225 -7.93 12.66 -6.32
N GLY A 226 -7.76 11.36 -6.17
CA GLY A 226 -7.11 10.50 -7.16
C GLY A 226 -8.08 9.54 -7.82
N LEU A 227 -7.53 8.50 -8.44
CA LEU A 227 -8.28 7.47 -9.14
C LEU A 227 -8.37 6.20 -8.30
N ASP A 228 -9.46 5.45 -8.47
CA ASP A 228 -9.50 4.06 -8.04
C ASP A 228 -8.48 3.21 -8.81
N TYR A 229 -8.08 2.06 -8.24
CA TYR A 229 -7.02 1.25 -8.87
C TYR A 229 -7.48 0.50 -10.12
N ASN A 230 -8.77 0.43 -10.42
CA ASN A 230 -9.32 -0.16 -11.66
C ASN A 230 -9.59 0.87 -12.75
N SER A 231 -9.36 2.15 -12.47
CA SER A 231 -9.57 3.22 -13.44
C SER A 231 -8.80 2.95 -14.75
N PRO A 232 -9.46 3.09 -15.92
CA PRO A 232 -8.77 3.00 -17.21
C PRO A 232 -7.70 4.08 -17.38
N LYS A 233 -7.79 5.19 -16.62
CA LYS A 233 -6.82 6.29 -16.63
C LYS A 233 -5.58 6.04 -15.75
N ARG A 234 -5.47 4.88 -15.07
CA ARG A 234 -4.37 4.61 -14.12
C ARG A 234 -2.97 4.73 -14.74
N PHE A 235 -2.80 4.37 -16.01
CA PHE A 235 -1.51 4.53 -16.70
C PHE A 235 -1.17 6.00 -16.98
N ALA A 236 -2.16 6.81 -17.33
CA ALA A 236 -1.98 8.26 -17.45
C ALA A 236 -1.63 8.89 -16.09
N LEU A 237 -2.24 8.42 -14.98
CA LEU A 237 -1.90 8.86 -13.63
C LEU A 237 -0.45 8.55 -13.26
N GLN A 238 0.05 7.37 -13.62
CA GLN A 238 1.42 6.97 -13.37
C GLN A 238 2.41 7.84 -14.16
N LEU A 239 2.10 8.16 -15.44
CA LEU A 239 2.92 9.07 -16.23
C LEU A 239 2.86 10.52 -15.70
N LEU A 240 1.68 11.00 -15.31
CA LEU A 240 1.53 12.30 -14.64
C LEU A 240 2.39 12.39 -13.37
N SER A 241 2.33 11.36 -12.53
CA SER A 241 3.14 11.29 -11.32
C SER A 241 4.64 11.23 -11.64
N ALA A 242 5.06 10.44 -12.64
CA ALA A 242 6.46 10.34 -13.05
C ALA A 242 7.01 11.68 -13.55
N ILE A 243 6.24 12.45 -14.32
CA ILE A 243 6.62 13.76 -14.83
C ILE A 243 6.73 14.79 -13.70
N LEU A 244 5.76 14.79 -12.77
CA LEU A 244 5.71 15.78 -11.70
C LEU A 244 6.73 15.50 -10.59
N GLY A 245 6.82 14.27 -10.09
CA GLY A 245 7.61 13.94 -8.91
C GLY A 245 8.21 12.53 -8.88
N GLY A 246 8.32 11.83 -10.01
CA GLY A 246 8.76 10.44 -10.06
C GLY A 246 10.28 10.21 -10.06
N GLY A 247 11.09 11.26 -9.99
CA GLY A 247 12.54 11.12 -10.00
C GLY A 247 13.30 12.44 -10.10
N VAL A 248 14.62 12.35 -10.18
CA VAL A 248 15.50 13.53 -10.13
C VAL A 248 15.29 14.51 -11.34
N SER A 249 14.79 14.05 -12.46
CA SER A 249 14.46 14.88 -13.62
C SER A 249 13.02 15.39 -13.65
N SER A 250 12.22 15.09 -12.62
CA SER A 250 10.83 15.54 -12.51
C SER A 250 10.73 17.04 -12.21
N ARG A 251 9.60 17.65 -12.58
CA ARG A 251 9.43 19.11 -12.44
C ARG A 251 9.55 19.59 -11.00
N LEU A 252 8.92 18.89 -10.05
CA LEU A 252 8.97 19.25 -8.63
C LEU A 252 10.39 19.14 -8.08
N PHE A 253 11.07 18.03 -8.37
CA PHE A 253 12.44 17.84 -7.91
C PHE A 253 13.37 18.93 -8.45
N GLN A 254 13.30 19.22 -9.75
CA GLN A 254 14.12 20.26 -10.36
C GLN A 254 13.82 21.66 -9.84
N GLN A 255 12.54 22.05 -9.75
CA GLN A 255 12.20 23.43 -9.41
C GLN A 255 12.21 23.72 -7.89
N VAL A 256 11.85 22.74 -7.05
CA VAL A 256 11.76 22.97 -5.60
C VAL A 256 13.08 22.62 -4.92
N ARG A 257 13.70 21.48 -5.27
CA ARG A 257 14.92 21.00 -4.65
C ARG A 257 16.18 21.54 -5.33
N GLU A 258 16.40 21.22 -6.62
CA GLU A 258 17.67 21.50 -7.30
C GLU A 258 17.89 23.01 -7.51
N GLN A 259 16.91 23.72 -8.07
CA GLN A 259 17.07 25.13 -8.42
C GLN A 259 16.92 26.07 -7.22
N GLN A 260 16.11 25.72 -6.21
CA GLN A 260 15.82 26.62 -5.11
C GLN A 260 16.27 26.12 -3.74
N GLY A 261 16.65 24.85 -3.60
CA GLY A 261 17.14 24.27 -2.34
C GLY A 261 16.13 24.34 -1.18
N LEU A 262 14.81 24.26 -1.49
CA LEU A 262 13.76 24.49 -0.48
C LEU A 262 13.45 23.24 0.35
N CYS A 263 13.79 22.06 -0.14
CA CYS A 263 13.52 20.80 0.54
C CYS A 263 14.65 19.81 0.33
N TYR A 264 14.74 18.81 1.22
CA TYR A 264 15.63 17.67 1.05
C TYR A 264 14.99 16.61 0.15
N SER A 265 13.70 16.37 0.34
CA SER A 265 12.94 15.34 -0.37
C SER A 265 11.63 15.93 -0.90
N ILE A 266 11.31 15.60 -2.16
CA ILE A 266 10.01 15.89 -2.78
C ILE A 266 9.72 14.83 -3.83
N TYR A 267 8.51 14.27 -3.78
CA TYR A 267 8.01 13.31 -4.77
C TYR A 267 6.49 13.30 -4.84
N SER A 268 5.94 12.70 -5.89
CA SER A 268 4.49 12.49 -6.02
C SER A 268 4.16 11.02 -6.19
N TYR A 269 2.95 10.65 -5.77
CA TYR A 269 2.43 9.29 -5.93
C TYR A 269 0.90 9.29 -5.94
N GLY A 270 0.32 8.27 -6.56
CA GLY A 270 -1.10 7.96 -6.46
C GLY A 270 -1.34 6.78 -5.52
N ALA A 271 -2.32 6.90 -4.65
CA ALA A 271 -2.81 5.82 -3.79
C ALA A 271 -4.27 5.52 -4.16
N GLY A 272 -4.48 4.42 -4.89
CA GLY A 272 -5.81 3.97 -5.30
C GLY A 272 -6.39 2.96 -4.33
N HIS A 273 -7.70 3.03 -4.16
CA HIS A 273 -8.56 2.07 -3.44
C HIS A 273 -9.64 1.53 -4.40
N ALA A 274 -10.52 0.64 -3.91
CA ALA A 274 -11.52 -0.02 -4.75
C ALA A 274 -12.43 0.94 -5.53
N GLU A 275 -12.83 2.07 -4.93
CA GLU A 275 -13.76 3.04 -5.58
C GLU A 275 -13.30 4.50 -5.46
N THR A 276 -12.11 4.75 -4.92
CA THR A 276 -11.58 6.10 -4.71
C THR A 276 -10.06 6.09 -4.74
N GLY A 277 -9.45 7.26 -4.65
CA GLY A 277 -8.01 7.38 -4.52
C GLY A 277 -7.59 8.78 -4.13
N VAL A 278 -6.30 8.92 -3.90
CA VAL A 278 -5.64 10.19 -3.58
C VAL A 278 -4.41 10.35 -4.46
N PHE A 279 -4.19 11.55 -4.99
CA PHE A 279 -2.92 11.94 -5.58
C PHE A 279 -2.17 12.82 -4.58
N CYS A 280 -0.97 12.42 -4.21
CA CYS A 280 -0.17 13.05 -3.16
C CYS A 280 1.12 13.65 -3.70
N ILE A 281 1.53 14.77 -3.12
CA ILE A 281 2.86 15.35 -3.25
C ILE A 281 3.43 15.50 -1.84
N TYR A 282 4.45 14.70 -1.55
CA TYR A 282 5.15 14.74 -0.27
C TYR A 282 6.40 15.60 -0.37
N THR A 283 6.73 16.31 0.72
CA THR A 283 7.99 17.03 0.88
C THR A 283 8.43 17.09 2.34
N ALA A 284 9.74 16.98 2.57
CA ALA A 284 10.39 17.24 3.86
C ALA A 284 11.27 18.48 3.74
N LEU A 285 11.05 19.45 4.62
CA LEU A 285 11.64 20.77 4.51
C LEU A 285 11.70 21.51 5.86
N ASN A 286 12.40 22.64 5.89
CA ASN A 286 12.43 23.49 7.08
C ASN A 286 11.23 24.43 7.10
N LYS A 287 10.78 24.81 8.29
CA LYS A 287 9.64 25.72 8.52
C LYS A 287 9.75 27.03 7.75
N GLU A 288 10.94 27.59 7.66
CA GLU A 288 11.23 28.86 7.00
C GLU A 288 11.01 28.79 5.48
N THR A 289 11.18 27.61 4.89
CA THR A 289 11.05 27.39 3.44
C THR A 289 9.66 26.96 3.00
N GLU A 290 8.77 26.58 3.93
CA GLU A 290 7.43 26.03 3.64
C GLU A 290 6.59 26.88 2.69
N ALA A 291 6.37 28.15 3.04
CA ALA A 291 5.52 29.04 2.24
C ALA A 291 6.03 29.18 0.81
N LYS A 292 7.36 29.31 0.65
CA LYS A 292 8.00 29.40 -0.66
C LYS A 292 7.92 28.07 -1.42
N ALA A 293 8.08 26.94 -0.73
CA ALA A 293 7.96 25.63 -1.33
C ALA A 293 6.54 25.35 -1.82
N LEU A 294 5.51 25.61 -1.00
CA LEU A 294 4.10 25.45 -1.39
C LEU A 294 3.75 26.37 -2.57
N ALA A 295 4.18 27.62 -2.57
CA ALA A 295 3.99 28.53 -3.69
C ALA A 295 4.71 28.03 -4.97
N THR A 296 5.89 27.43 -4.83
CA THR A 296 6.61 26.84 -5.98
C THR A 296 5.91 25.61 -6.50
N ILE A 297 5.43 24.71 -5.62
CA ILE A 297 4.65 23.53 -5.99
C ILE A 297 3.39 23.96 -6.77
N ARG A 298 2.65 24.95 -6.25
CA ARG A 298 1.48 25.50 -6.92
C ARG A 298 1.82 25.99 -8.33
N ARG A 299 2.86 26.80 -8.46
CA ARG A 299 3.30 27.31 -9.78
C ARG A 299 3.67 26.17 -10.75
N VAL A 300 4.31 25.10 -10.27
CA VAL A 300 4.65 23.93 -11.10
C VAL A 300 3.39 23.25 -11.61
N ILE A 301 2.40 23.07 -10.75
CA ILE A 301 1.10 22.48 -11.11
C ILE A 301 0.36 23.38 -12.09
N ASP A 302 0.25 24.68 -11.81
CA ASP A 302 -0.45 25.65 -12.66
C ASP A 302 0.21 25.77 -14.05
N ASP A 303 1.55 25.75 -14.11
CA ASP A 303 2.30 25.69 -15.38
C ASP A 303 2.00 24.39 -16.15
N PHE A 304 1.94 23.24 -15.42
CA PHE A 304 1.57 21.98 -16.03
C PHE A 304 0.14 22.00 -16.59
N LEU A 305 -0.81 22.56 -15.85
CA LEU A 305 -2.20 22.71 -16.32
C LEU A 305 -2.33 23.62 -17.55
N ALA A 306 -1.53 24.67 -17.62
CA ALA A 306 -1.54 25.62 -18.72
C ALA A 306 -0.85 25.09 -19.99
N ASN A 307 0.28 24.42 -19.84
CA ASN A 307 1.18 24.07 -20.94
C ASN A 307 1.25 22.56 -21.22
N GLY A 308 0.83 21.72 -20.28
CA GLY A 308 0.98 20.26 -20.33
C GLY A 308 2.44 19.79 -20.25
N PRO A 309 2.69 18.50 -20.43
CA PRO A 309 4.03 17.96 -20.56
C PRO A 309 4.62 18.28 -21.95
N THR A 310 5.93 18.42 -22.01
CA THR A 310 6.67 18.40 -23.29
C THR A 310 6.70 16.96 -23.84
N THR A 311 6.98 16.81 -25.13
CA THR A 311 7.16 15.49 -25.76
C THR A 311 8.26 14.70 -25.04
N GLU A 312 9.39 15.36 -24.76
CA GLU A 312 10.53 14.74 -24.08
C GLU A 312 10.18 14.25 -22.66
N GLU A 313 9.42 15.02 -21.88
CA GLU A 313 8.96 14.61 -20.55
C GLU A 313 8.06 13.38 -20.61
N LEU A 314 7.12 13.35 -21.56
CA LEU A 314 6.20 12.23 -21.73
C LEU A 314 6.94 10.95 -22.17
N GLU A 315 7.84 11.06 -23.15
CA GLU A 315 8.65 9.94 -23.62
C GLU A 315 9.55 9.39 -22.52
N ARG A 316 10.25 10.25 -21.78
CA ARG A 316 11.09 9.85 -20.64
C ARG A 316 10.29 9.17 -19.54
N ALA A 317 9.13 9.71 -19.17
CA ALA A 317 8.25 9.11 -18.16
C ALA A 317 7.74 7.73 -18.61
N ARG A 318 7.38 7.59 -19.89
CA ARG A 318 6.95 6.32 -20.49
C ARG A 318 8.06 5.28 -20.45
N GLU A 319 9.25 5.61 -20.92
CA GLU A 319 10.39 4.68 -20.93
C GLU A 319 10.78 4.26 -19.51
N GLN A 320 10.81 5.20 -18.56
CA GLN A 320 11.10 4.91 -17.17
C GLN A 320 10.03 3.99 -16.54
N SER A 321 8.75 4.24 -16.80
CA SER A 321 7.66 3.42 -16.29
C SER A 321 7.69 2.00 -16.88
N LYS A 322 7.93 1.88 -18.16
CA LYS A 322 8.10 0.58 -18.87
C LYS A 322 9.30 -0.20 -18.33
N ALA A 323 10.45 0.46 -18.17
CA ALA A 323 11.64 -0.15 -17.59
C ALA A 323 11.41 -0.67 -16.16
N ASN A 324 10.74 0.12 -15.32
CA ASN A 324 10.40 -0.28 -13.95
C ASN A 324 9.50 -1.53 -13.92
N VAL A 325 8.52 -1.62 -14.83
CA VAL A 325 7.66 -2.81 -14.95
C VAL A 325 8.49 -4.04 -15.33
N ILE A 326 9.30 -3.95 -16.37
CA ILE A 326 10.09 -5.10 -16.87
C ILE A 326 11.10 -5.55 -15.82
N MET A 327 11.91 -4.62 -15.28
CA MET A 327 12.90 -4.96 -14.24
C MET A 327 12.23 -5.47 -12.95
N GLY A 328 11.09 -4.90 -12.57
CA GLY A 328 10.33 -5.38 -11.40
C GLY A 328 9.84 -6.81 -11.59
N LEU A 329 9.43 -7.19 -12.80
CA LEU A 329 8.93 -8.53 -13.10
C LEU A 329 10.04 -9.60 -13.35
N GLU A 330 11.31 -9.27 -13.23
CA GLU A 330 12.40 -10.25 -13.19
C GLU A 330 12.41 -11.06 -11.88
N SER A 331 11.93 -10.47 -10.79
CA SER A 331 11.82 -11.14 -9.49
C SER A 331 10.60 -12.07 -9.41
N THR A 332 10.80 -13.29 -8.90
CA THR A 332 9.68 -14.22 -8.62
C THR A 332 8.69 -13.62 -7.64
N GLN A 333 9.18 -12.93 -6.60
CA GLN A 333 8.31 -12.29 -5.60
C GLN A 333 7.49 -11.15 -6.19
N SER A 334 8.10 -10.28 -7.00
CA SER A 334 7.37 -9.17 -7.63
C SER A 334 6.30 -9.65 -8.62
N ARG A 335 6.59 -10.72 -9.38
CA ARG A 335 5.59 -11.38 -10.25
C ARG A 335 4.45 -11.99 -9.43
N MET A 336 4.76 -12.64 -8.32
CA MET A 336 3.76 -13.19 -7.41
C MET A 336 2.87 -12.08 -6.87
N SER A 337 3.47 -10.98 -6.40
CA SER A 337 2.74 -9.83 -5.87
C SER A 337 1.88 -9.16 -6.95
N HIS A 338 2.41 -9.00 -8.15
CA HIS A 338 1.65 -8.48 -9.28
C HIS A 338 0.43 -9.36 -9.61
N ALA A 339 0.64 -10.67 -9.72
CA ALA A 339 -0.44 -11.60 -10.06
C ALA A 339 -1.52 -11.66 -8.96
N GLY A 340 -1.10 -11.79 -7.69
CA GLY A 340 -2.00 -11.86 -6.55
C GLY A 340 -2.84 -10.61 -6.38
N ARG A 341 -2.19 -9.45 -6.39
CA ARG A 341 -2.86 -8.14 -6.28
C ARG A 341 -3.80 -7.88 -7.45
N SER A 342 -3.35 -8.11 -8.69
CA SER A 342 -4.17 -7.89 -9.87
C SER A 342 -5.42 -8.75 -9.88
N LEU A 343 -5.29 -10.05 -9.56
CA LEU A 343 -6.44 -10.94 -9.52
C LEU A 343 -7.40 -10.57 -8.39
N LEU A 344 -6.87 -10.22 -7.20
CA LEU A 344 -7.70 -9.87 -6.05
C LEU A 344 -8.50 -8.59 -6.28
N PHE A 345 -7.88 -7.55 -6.85
CA PHE A 345 -8.49 -6.22 -6.96
C PHE A 345 -9.16 -5.95 -8.31
N SER A 346 -8.62 -6.52 -9.40
CA SER A 346 -9.13 -6.26 -10.75
C SER A 346 -9.83 -7.48 -11.38
N GLY A 347 -9.69 -8.66 -10.79
CA GLY A 347 -10.22 -9.90 -11.36
C GLY A 347 -9.47 -10.39 -12.60
N GLU A 348 -8.42 -9.69 -13.04
CA GLU A 348 -7.62 -10.03 -14.21
C GLU A 348 -6.13 -9.75 -13.98
N ILE A 349 -5.27 -10.46 -14.70
CA ILE A 349 -3.82 -10.25 -14.67
C ILE A 349 -3.38 -9.79 -16.05
N LEU A 350 -2.94 -8.54 -16.17
CA LEU A 350 -2.35 -8.04 -17.39
C LEU A 350 -0.96 -8.64 -17.60
N THR A 351 -0.67 -9.06 -18.84
CA THR A 351 0.69 -9.47 -19.20
C THR A 351 1.64 -8.27 -19.25
N PRO A 352 2.96 -8.47 -19.14
CA PRO A 352 3.93 -7.39 -19.31
C PRO A 352 3.71 -6.61 -20.62
N GLU A 353 3.46 -7.31 -21.72
CA GLU A 353 3.23 -6.72 -23.04
C GLU A 353 1.98 -5.84 -23.03
N GLN A 354 0.88 -6.30 -22.40
CA GLN A 354 -0.35 -5.50 -22.27
C GLN A 354 -0.13 -4.23 -21.44
N ILE A 355 0.71 -4.31 -20.40
CA ILE A 355 1.06 -3.14 -19.58
C ILE A 355 1.90 -2.15 -20.40
N LEU A 356 2.90 -2.64 -21.14
CA LEU A 356 3.73 -1.79 -22.02
C LEU A 356 2.89 -1.10 -23.09
N ASP A 357 2.01 -1.85 -23.76
CA ASP A 357 1.07 -1.32 -24.76
C ASP A 357 0.12 -0.27 -24.15
N ALA A 358 -0.29 -0.46 -22.90
CA ALA A 358 -1.15 0.51 -22.22
C ALA A 358 -0.43 1.84 -21.98
N TYR A 359 0.86 1.81 -21.61
CA TYR A 359 1.68 3.03 -21.52
C TYR A 359 1.88 3.70 -22.89
N ASP A 360 2.11 2.91 -23.95
CA ASP A 360 2.33 3.44 -25.30
C ASP A 360 1.09 4.14 -25.87
N ARG A 361 -0.10 3.72 -25.45
CA ARG A 361 -1.37 4.33 -25.88
C ARG A 361 -1.70 5.65 -25.16
N VAL A 362 -1.09 5.93 -24.01
CA VAL A 362 -1.35 7.19 -23.29
C VAL A 362 -0.84 8.36 -24.13
N THR A 363 -1.72 9.26 -24.48
CA THR A 363 -1.39 10.48 -25.23
C THR A 363 -1.06 11.63 -24.28
N ARG A 364 -0.50 12.70 -24.83
CA ARG A 364 -0.28 13.96 -24.09
C ARG A 364 -1.61 14.54 -23.62
N GLU A 365 -2.63 14.47 -24.45
CA GLU A 365 -3.99 14.95 -24.20
C GLU A 365 -4.64 14.19 -23.04
N ASP A 366 -4.43 12.88 -22.92
CA ASP A 366 -4.91 12.07 -21.79
C ASP A 366 -4.30 12.53 -20.47
N VAL A 367 -2.99 12.80 -20.46
CA VAL A 367 -2.28 13.27 -19.26
C VAL A 367 -2.74 14.67 -18.85
N VAL A 368 -2.94 15.57 -19.83
CA VAL A 368 -3.43 16.95 -19.58
C VAL A 368 -4.87 16.91 -19.05
N ALA A 369 -5.75 16.15 -19.69
CA ALA A 369 -7.14 16.02 -19.28
C ALA A 369 -7.25 15.46 -17.85
N LEU A 370 -6.44 14.44 -17.53
CA LEU A 370 -6.38 13.88 -16.19
C LEU A 370 -5.83 14.89 -15.16
N ALA A 371 -4.79 15.64 -15.51
CA ALA A 371 -4.25 16.67 -14.61
C ALA A 371 -5.32 17.73 -14.29
N GLN A 372 -6.11 18.16 -15.28
CA GLN A 372 -7.23 19.09 -15.08
C GLN A 372 -8.35 18.52 -14.19
N GLU A 373 -8.56 17.21 -14.21
CA GLU A 373 -9.53 16.52 -13.36
C GLU A 373 -9.05 16.42 -11.90
N ILE A 374 -7.73 16.16 -11.70
CA ILE A 374 -7.14 15.94 -10.39
C ILE A 374 -6.85 17.27 -9.67
N PHE A 375 -6.20 18.21 -10.34
CA PHE A 375 -5.69 19.43 -9.69
C PHE A 375 -6.76 20.53 -9.63
N ASP A 376 -7.79 20.27 -8.86
CA ASP A 376 -8.76 21.27 -8.43
C ASP A 376 -8.34 21.80 -7.06
N TRP A 377 -7.88 23.05 -6.98
CA TRP A 377 -7.40 23.66 -5.75
C TRP A 377 -8.48 23.75 -4.67
N ASP A 378 -9.75 23.91 -5.05
CA ASP A 378 -10.87 23.92 -4.08
C ASP A 378 -11.05 22.57 -3.38
N ARG A 379 -10.45 21.52 -3.96
CA ARG A 379 -10.45 20.14 -3.42
C ARG A 379 -9.09 19.74 -2.85
N ALA A 380 -8.14 20.65 -2.75
CA ALA A 380 -6.83 20.37 -2.18
C ALA A 380 -6.94 20.09 -0.67
N SER A 381 -6.08 19.21 -0.19
CA SER A 381 -5.89 18.88 1.21
C SER A 381 -4.41 18.97 1.58
N LEU A 382 -4.13 19.15 2.85
CA LEU A 382 -2.76 19.10 3.34
C LEU A 382 -2.70 18.49 4.73
N SER A 383 -1.76 17.58 4.93
CA SER A 383 -1.30 17.16 6.25
C SER A 383 0.11 17.69 6.49
N ALA A 384 0.37 18.15 7.70
CA ALA A 384 1.68 18.62 8.12
C ALA A 384 2.04 18.05 9.49
N VAL A 385 3.28 17.58 9.65
CA VAL A 385 3.84 17.05 10.90
C VAL A 385 5.16 17.75 11.19
N GLY A 386 5.36 18.26 12.39
CA GLY A 386 6.60 18.93 12.82
C GLY A 386 6.36 20.24 13.56
N GLN A 387 7.20 21.25 13.34
CA GLN A 387 7.02 22.60 13.87
C GLN A 387 6.01 23.39 13.03
N VAL A 388 4.82 22.85 12.94
CA VAL A 388 3.78 23.23 11.98
C VAL A 388 3.15 24.60 12.27
N ARG A 389 2.50 25.16 11.26
CA ARG A 389 1.57 26.28 11.32
C ARG A 389 0.20 25.76 11.74
N THR A 390 -0.75 26.66 11.93
CA THR A 390 -2.15 26.30 12.11
C THR A 390 -2.77 25.77 10.80
N GLU A 391 -3.82 24.99 10.90
CA GLU A 391 -4.58 24.48 9.75
C GLU A 391 -5.10 25.62 8.86
N GLU A 392 -5.54 26.73 9.47
CA GLU A 392 -6.02 27.90 8.74
C GLU A 392 -4.91 28.60 7.95
N GLU A 393 -3.70 28.73 8.53
CA GLU A 393 -2.54 29.26 7.82
C GLU A 393 -2.14 28.38 6.64
N TYR A 394 -2.16 27.04 6.80
CA TYR A 394 -1.91 26.13 5.69
C TYR A 394 -2.99 26.23 4.61
N ARG A 395 -4.25 26.35 5.01
CA ARG A 395 -5.36 26.57 4.07
C ARG A 395 -5.12 27.83 3.23
N GLN A 396 -4.73 28.93 3.87
CA GLN A 396 -4.43 30.18 3.17
C GLN A 396 -3.21 30.05 2.24
N LEU A 397 -2.16 29.31 2.65
CA LEU A 397 -0.98 29.10 1.81
C LEU A 397 -1.25 28.21 0.58
N VAL A 398 -2.20 27.29 0.67
CA VAL A 398 -2.53 26.36 -0.41
C VAL A 398 -3.61 26.94 -1.33
N LEU A 399 -4.65 27.55 -0.79
CA LEU A 399 -5.81 28.02 -1.54
C LEU A 399 -5.73 29.51 -1.94
N GLY A 400 -5.01 30.34 -1.17
CA GLY A 400 -4.82 31.77 -1.41
C GLY A 400 -3.74 32.02 -2.41
#